data_525260ca2c6b902623dd10ec55b684c0
#
_entry.id   525260ca2c6b902623dd10ec55b684c0
#
_cell.length_a   1.000
_cell.length_b   1.000
_cell.length_c   1.000
_cell.angle_alpha   90.00
_cell.angle_beta   90.00
_cell.angle_gamma   90.00
#
_symmetry.space_group_name_H-M   'P 1'
#
loop_
_entity.id
_entity.type
_entity.pdbx_description
1 polymer ?
#
loop_
_entity_poly.entity_id
_entity_poly.type
_entity_poly.pdbx_seq_one_letter_code
_entity_poly.pdbx_strand_id
1 'polypeptide(L)'
;MSSMQMSLFDIPVKIMQTPYAYSGACQFRTIELFAGAGGLALGLEKAGFNTIGLIEFDKDAADTLRKNRPGWNVINEDIANISSLDLVSYFNIPKGELDLLSGGAPCQAFSYAGKRLGLEDARGTLFYHYAVFLQKLQPKTFLFENVRGLLNHDRGRTFQTIYDIFTEEGYTVQTEIMNAWDFGVAQKRERLIMIGVRNDLIDKVLIDPPMPHKYKPILRDILVDVPPSEGAQYSEYKRKIFELVPPGGYWRDIPEDIAKDYMKSCWDMDGGRTGILRRLSLDEPSLTVLTSPSQKQTDRCHPLEARPFTVRENARCQCFPDDWVFSGSVGQQYKQVGNAVPVNLAYEIAIKIYEGLERI
;
A
#
# COMPACT_ATOMS: atom_id res chain seq x y z
N MET A 1 -4.78 -30.95 38.38
CA MET A 1 -5.16 -30.25 37.13
C MET A 1 -4.28 -29.02 37.03
N SER A 2 -3.18 -29.13 36.30
CA SER A 2 -2.20 -28.05 36.12
C SER A 2 -2.69 -27.15 35.00
N SER A 3 -3.01 -25.91 35.30
CA SER A 3 -3.28 -24.88 34.30
C SER A 3 -1.96 -24.50 33.66
N MET A 4 -1.77 -24.91 32.41
CA MET A 4 -0.68 -24.45 31.55
C MET A 4 -0.92 -22.96 31.27
N GLN A 5 -0.26 -22.08 32.03
CA GLN A 5 -0.11 -20.68 31.67
C GLN A 5 0.83 -20.65 30.46
N MET A 6 0.25 -20.50 29.25
CA MET A 6 1.05 -20.12 28.09
C MET A 6 1.66 -18.75 28.37
N SER A 7 2.98 -18.69 28.41
CA SER A 7 3.75 -17.46 28.53
C SER A 7 3.41 -16.56 27.34
N LEU A 8 3.20 -15.28 27.60
CA LEU A 8 3.01 -14.23 26.58
C LEU A 8 4.19 -14.08 25.60
N PHE A 9 5.27 -14.83 25.83
CA PHE A 9 6.48 -14.85 25.01
C PHE A 9 6.51 -15.93 23.93
N ASP A 10 5.49 -16.82 23.88
CA ASP A 10 5.46 -17.96 22.94
C ASP A 10 4.60 -17.72 21.68
N ILE A 11 4.23 -16.47 21.39
CA ILE A 11 3.65 -16.14 20.09
C ILE A 11 4.83 -15.95 19.12
N PRO A 12 5.09 -16.89 18.21
CA PRO A 12 6.30 -16.79 17.39
C PRO A 12 6.21 -15.59 16.47
N VAL A 13 7.19 -14.68 16.52
CA VAL A 13 7.53 -13.69 15.49
C VAL A 13 7.55 -14.33 14.08
N LYS A 14 7.74 -15.64 14.01
CA LYS A 14 7.62 -16.47 12.80
C LYS A 14 6.30 -16.36 12.05
N ILE A 15 5.19 -15.97 12.65
CA ILE A 15 3.88 -15.90 11.97
C ILE A 15 3.85 -14.78 10.92
N MET A 16 4.63 -13.71 11.13
CA MET A 16 4.71 -12.60 10.15
C MET A 16 5.75 -12.82 9.04
N GLN A 17 6.73 -13.69 9.29
CA GLN A 17 7.84 -13.95 8.36
C GLN A 17 7.73 -15.28 7.62
N THR A 18 6.71 -16.10 7.90
CA THR A 18 6.52 -17.32 7.11
C THR A 18 6.28 -16.92 5.67
N PRO A 19 7.11 -17.37 4.74
CA PRO A 19 6.77 -17.29 3.34
C PRO A 19 5.55 -18.20 3.15
N TYR A 20 4.36 -17.61 3.10
CA TYR A 20 3.23 -18.28 2.48
C TYR A 20 3.55 -18.33 0.99
N ALA A 21 4.40 -19.27 0.59
CA ALA A 21 4.52 -19.61 -0.81
C ALA A 21 3.29 -20.44 -1.15
N TYR A 22 2.49 -19.97 -2.07
CA TYR A 22 1.49 -20.82 -2.72
C TYR A 22 2.23 -22.05 -3.28
N SER A 23 1.88 -23.23 -2.79
CA SER A 23 2.52 -24.49 -3.20
C SER A 23 1.89 -25.13 -4.45
N GLY A 24 0.88 -24.46 -5.04
CA GLY A 24 0.18 -24.88 -6.26
C GLY A 24 0.77 -24.22 -7.52
N ALA A 25 0.33 -24.69 -8.69
CA ALA A 25 0.60 -23.99 -9.94
C ALA A 25 -0.16 -22.65 -9.96
N CYS A 26 0.51 -21.55 -10.31
CA CYS A 26 -0.15 -20.26 -10.49
C CYS A 26 -1.16 -20.37 -11.64
N GLN A 27 -2.45 -20.28 -11.32
CA GLN A 27 -3.52 -20.51 -12.31
C GLN A 27 -3.94 -19.23 -13.00
N PHE A 28 -4.02 -18.11 -12.27
CA PHE A 28 -4.59 -16.86 -12.76
C PHE A 28 -3.52 -15.85 -13.11
N ARG A 29 -3.71 -15.16 -14.24
CA ARG A 29 -2.78 -14.15 -14.75
C ARG A 29 -3.17 -12.77 -14.32
N THR A 30 -2.19 -11.99 -13.86
CA THR A 30 -2.39 -10.58 -13.50
C THR A 30 -1.42 -9.65 -14.23
N ILE A 31 -1.89 -8.44 -14.52
CA ILE A 31 -1.07 -7.28 -14.89
C ILE A 31 -1.25 -6.25 -13.79
N GLU A 32 -0.14 -5.69 -13.29
CA GLU A 32 -0.16 -4.63 -12.30
C GLU A 32 0.34 -3.31 -12.88
N LEU A 33 -0.46 -2.28 -12.68
CA LEU A 33 -0.14 -0.91 -13.08
C LEU A 33 0.32 -0.11 -11.86
N PHE A 34 1.30 0.77 -12.05
CA PHE A 34 1.89 1.56 -10.97
C PHE A 34 2.47 0.69 -9.85
N ALA A 35 3.23 -0.32 -10.22
CA ALA A 35 3.66 -1.40 -9.35
C ALA A 35 4.52 -0.97 -8.15
N GLY A 36 5.15 0.20 -8.20
CA GLY A 36 6.00 0.70 -7.13
C GLY A 36 7.10 -0.28 -6.75
N ALA A 37 7.31 -0.47 -5.46
CA ALA A 37 8.30 -1.44 -4.95
C ALA A 37 7.76 -2.87 -4.84
N GLY A 38 6.55 -3.16 -5.36
CA GLY A 38 6.01 -4.51 -5.45
C GLY A 38 5.23 -5.01 -4.23
N GLY A 39 4.73 -4.12 -3.37
CA GLY A 39 3.95 -4.55 -2.21
C GLY A 39 2.65 -5.28 -2.59
N LEU A 40 1.92 -4.77 -3.59
CA LEU A 40 0.74 -5.40 -4.13
C LEU A 40 1.11 -6.66 -4.91
N ALA A 41 2.09 -6.59 -5.83
CA ALA A 41 2.57 -7.73 -6.61
C ALA A 41 2.99 -8.90 -5.74
N LEU A 42 3.70 -8.65 -4.63
CA LEU A 42 4.14 -9.69 -3.71
C LEU A 42 2.96 -10.33 -2.97
N GLY A 43 1.92 -9.56 -2.63
CA GLY A 43 0.68 -10.11 -2.07
C GLY A 43 -0.07 -10.99 -3.06
N LEU A 44 -0.15 -10.57 -4.34
CA LEU A 44 -0.74 -11.34 -5.43
C LEU A 44 0.04 -12.63 -5.71
N GLU A 45 1.38 -12.56 -5.77
CA GLU A 45 2.25 -13.74 -5.92
C GLU A 45 2.00 -14.77 -4.81
N LYS A 46 1.92 -14.30 -3.55
CA LYS A 46 1.63 -15.17 -2.39
C LYS A 46 0.25 -15.82 -2.48
N ALA A 47 -0.73 -15.16 -3.08
CA ALA A 47 -2.08 -15.71 -3.29
C ALA A 47 -2.17 -16.67 -4.49
N GLY A 48 -1.09 -16.82 -5.27
CA GLY A 48 -1.05 -17.75 -6.40
C GLY A 48 -1.29 -17.13 -7.77
N PHE A 49 -1.31 -15.81 -7.89
CA PHE A 49 -1.36 -15.14 -9.19
C PHE A 49 -0.01 -15.16 -9.90
N ASN A 50 -0.06 -15.37 -11.21
CA ASN A 50 1.09 -15.23 -12.11
C ASN A 50 1.10 -13.82 -12.71
N THR A 51 2.06 -13.01 -12.31
CA THR A 51 2.21 -11.65 -12.82
C THR A 51 2.89 -11.67 -14.18
N ILE A 52 2.13 -11.39 -15.25
CA ILE A 52 2.62 -11.38 -16.64
C ILE A 52 3.13 -10.00 -17.08
N GLY A 53 2.90 -8.94 -16.29
CA GLY A 53 3.41 -7.60 -16.55
C GLY A 53 3.30 -6.71 -15.33
N LEU A 54 4.37 -5.96 -15.04
CA LEU A 54 4.46 -4.93 -14.00
C LEU A 54 4.88 -3.63 -14.63
N ILE A 55 4.00 -2.63 -14.69
CA ILE A 55 4.31 -1.33 -15.28
C ILE A 55 4.70 -0.37 -14.16
N GLU A 56 5.91 0.17 -14.23
CA GLU A 56 6.45 1.11 -13.26
C GLU A 56 7.34 2.16 -13.94
N PHE A 57 7.02 3.44 -13.72
CA PHE A 57 7.75 4.55 -14.31
C PHE A 57 9.07 4.87 -13.59
N ASP A 58 9.06 4.80 -12.25
CA ASP A 58 10.24 5.11 -11.42
C ASP A 58 11.29 4.01 -11.59
N LYS A 59 12.46 4.40 -12.13
CA LYS A 59 13.55 3.48 -12.40
C LYS A 59 14.03 2.73 -11.14
N ASP A 60 14.15 3.42 -10.00
CA ASP A 60 14.63 2.80 -8.76
C ASP A 60 13.63 1.76 -8.25
N ALA A 61 12.33 2.02 -8.39
CA ALA A 61 11.28 1.07 -8.06
C ALA A 61 11.28 -0.14 -9.02
N ALA A 62 11.41 0.10 -10.33
CA ALA A 62 11.54 -0.98 -11.32
C ALA A 62 12.79 -1.85 -11.08
N ASP A 63 13.92 -1.24 -10.72
CA ASP A 63 15.14 -1.96 -10.37
C ASP A 63 14.99 -2.76 -9.06
N THR A 64 14.19 -2.26 -8.11
CA THR A 64 13.80 -3.01 -6.90
C THR A 64 13.04 -4.29 -7.28
N LEU A 65 12.04 -4.20 -8.16
CA LEU A 65 11.27 -5.35 -8.63
C LEU A 65 12.16 -6.41 -9.29
N ARG A 66 12.98 -5.98 -10.27
CA ARG A 66 13.89 -6.88 -11.02
C ARG A 66 14.90 -7.58 -10.12
N LYS A 67 15.42 -6.86 -9.14
CA LYS A 67 16.43 -7.38 -8.20
C LYS A 67 15.86 -8.49 -7.30
N ASN A 68 14.63 -8.32 -6.84
CA ASN A 68 14.00 -9.27 -5.92
C ASN A 68 13.27 -10.41 -6.65
N ARG A 69 12.84 -10.18 -7.87
CA ARG A 69 12.13 -11.16 -8.70
C ARG A 69 12.63 -11.09 -10.16
N PRO A 70 13.79 -11.69 -10.47
CA PRO A 70 14.36 -11.66 -11.83
C PRO A 70 13.44 -12.27 -12.88
N GLY A 71 12.51 -13.13 -12.49
CA GLY A 71 11.53 -13.77 -13.38
C GLY A 71 10.30 -12.91 -13.68
N TRP A 72 10.11 -11.78 -13.00
CA TRP A 72 8.98 -10.89 -13.28
C TRP A 72 9.22 -10.06 -14.54
N ASN A 73 8.19 -9.91 -15.37
CA ASN A 73 8.21 -9.04 -16.54
C ASN A 73 8.00 -7.57 -16.11
N VAL A 74 9.08 -6.88 -15.74
CA VAL A 74 9.05 -5.48 -15.28
C VAL A 74 9.27 -4.54 -16.46
N ILE A 75 8.23 -3.78 -16.80
CA ILE A 75 8.17 -2.78 -17.86
C ILE A 75 8.41 -1.42 -17.24
N ASN A 76 9.66 -0.92 -17.34
CA ASN A 76 10.01 0.41 -16.84
C ASN A 76 9.75 1.46 -17.92
N GLU A 77 8.53 1.92 -18.01
CA GLU A 77 8.08 2.84 -19.05
C GLU A 77 6.92 3.73 -18.52
N ASP A 78 6.69 4.85 -19.19
CA ASP A 78 5.50 5.67 -18.94
C ASP A 78 4.24 4.90 -19.36
N ILE A 79 3.29 4.80 -18.44
CA ILE A 79 2.02 4.13 -18.71
C ILE A 79 1.26 4.74 -19.88
N ALA A 80 1.46 6.04 -20.17
CA ALA A 80 0.87 6.70 -21.32
C ALA A 80 1.35 6.09 -22.63
N ASN A 81 2.64 5.72 -22.73
CA ASN A 81 3.20 5.06 -23.89
C ASN A 81 2.61 3.65 -24.06
N ILE A 82 2.60 2.86 -22.97
CA ILE A 82 2.09 1.49 -23.00
C ILE A 82 0.59 1.46 -23.30
N SER A 83 -0.22 2.32 -22.67
CA SER A 83 -1.67 2.37 -22.89
C SER A 83 -2.07 2.75 -24.32
N SER A 84 -1.18 3.40 -25.08
CA SER A 84 -1.40 3.76 -26.48
C SER A 84 -1.28 2.54 -27.44
N LEU A 85 -0.58 1.49 -27.01
CA LEU A 85 -0.33 0.29 -27.83
C LEU A 85 -1.57 -0.59 -27.96
N ASP A 86 -1.51 -1.57 -28.88
CA ASP A 86 -2.41 -2.71 -28.86
C ASP A 86 -2.01 -3.65 -27.71
N LEU A 87 -2.69 -3.51 -26.58
CA LEU A 87 -2.36 -4.26 -25.36
C LEU A 87 -2.58 -5.77 -25.50
N VAL A 88 -3.53 -6.20 -26.35
CA VAL A 88 -3.81 -7.61 -26.63
C VAL A 88 -2.58 -8.26 -27.25
N SER A 89 -2.04 -7.64 -28.29
CA SER A 89 -0.81 -8.11 -28.95
C SER A 89 0.41 -7.95 -28.05
N TYR A 90 0.51 -6.83 -27.33
CA TYR A 90 1.68 -6.51 -26.50
C TYR A 90 1.89 -7.53 -25.36
N PHE A 91 0.82 -7.90 -24.66
CA PHE A 91 0.88 -8.89 -23.57
C PHE A 91 0.60 -10.34 -24.06
N ASN A 92 0.34 -10.53 -25.33
CA ASN A 92 -0.04 -11.81 -25.91
C ASN A 92 -1.18 -12.49 -25.13
N ILE A 93 -2.23 -11.71 -24.85
CA ILE A 93 -3.40 -12.18 -24.12
C ILE A 93 -4.67 -11.71 -24.84
N PRO A 94 -5.58 -12.64 -25.23
CA PRO A 94 -6.84 -12.26 -25.88
C PRO A 94 -7.69 -11.36 -24.97
N LYS A 95 -8.45 -10.46 -25.59
CA LYS A 95 -9.40 -9.61 -24.88
C LYS A 95 -10.41 -10.47 -24.09
N GLY A 96 -10.61 -10.17 -22.82
CA GLY A 96 -11.49 -10.93 -21.93
C GLY A 96 -10.82 -12.07 -21.15
N GLU A 97 -9.56 -12.43 -21.49
CA GLU A 97 -8.86 -13.59 -20.92
C GLU A 97 -7.88 -13.24 -19.79
N LEU A 98 -7.63 -11.96 -19.51
CA LEU A 98 -6.89 -11.55 -18.32
C LEU A 98 -7.75 -11.79 -17.09
N ASP A 99 -7.19 -12.46 -16.08
CA ASP A 99 -7.96 -12.80 -14.88
C ASP A 99 -8.09 -11.61 -13.95
N LEU A 100 -6.99 -10.85 -13.74
CA LEU A 100 -6.96 -9.69 -12.86
C LEU A 100 -6.14 -8.53 -13.45
N LEU A 101 -6.72 -7.34 -13.49
CA LEU A 101 -5.98 -6.08 -13.63
C LEU A 101 -5.87 -5.44 -12.25
N SER A 102 -4.66 -5.18 -11.77
CA SER A 102 -4.45 -4.58 -10.44
C SER A 102 -3.67 -3.27 -10.54
N GLY A 103 -3.76 -2.45 -9.50
CA GLY A 103 -2.95 -1.23 -9.39
C GLY A 103 -3.59 -0.13 -8.57
N GLY A 104 -2.77 0.87 -8.21
CA GLY A 104 -3.17 2.07 -7.48
C GLY A 104 -2.72 3.32 -8.23
N ALA A 105 -3.56 3.90 -9.08
CA ALA A 105 -3.22 5.14 -9.75
C ALA A 105 -3.06 6.28 -8.74
N PRO A 106 -1.96 7.06 -8.77
CA PRO A 106 -1.80 8.23 -7.92
C PRO A 106 -2.98 9.18 -8.04
N CYS A 107 -3.49 9.66 -6.88
CA CYS A 107 -4.60 10.60 -6.84
C CYS A 107 -4.19 11.93 -7.48
N GLN A 108 -4.79 12.27 -8.59
CA GLN A 108 -4.64 13.55 -9.29
C GLN A 108 -6.01 14.21 -9.44
N ALA A 109 -6.03 15.54 -9.42
CA ALA A 109 -7.26 16.29 -9.67
C ALA A 109 -7.71 16.11 -11.12
N PHE A 110 -9.00 15.81 -11.31
CA PHE A 110 -9.62 15.83 -12.62
C PHE A 110 -9.89 17.28 -13.06
N SER A 111 -9.63 17.60 -14.31
CA SER A 111 -10.04 18.89 -14.89
C SER A 111 -11.49 18.78 -15.36
N TYR A 112 -12.44 19.22 -14.52
CA TYR A 112 -13.87 19.18 -14.88
C TYR A 112 -14.20 20.26 -15.90
N ALA A 113 -14.40 19.87 -17.16
CA ALA A 113 -14.84 20.74 -18.24
C ALA A 113 -16.39 20.72 -18.46
N GLY A 114 -17.16 20.46 -17.42
CA GLY A 114 -18.60 20.76 -17.40
C GLY A 114 -19.56 19.78 -18.09
N LYS A 115 -19.10 18.68 -18.69
CA LYS A 115 -19.98 17.62 -19.23
C LYS A 115 -19.49 16.26 -18.79
N ARG A 116 -20.38 15.40 -18.29
CA ARG A 116 -20.09 14.00 -17.98
C ARG A 116 -19.84 13.25 -19.29
N LEU A 117 -18.58 13.07 -19.66
CA LEU A 117 -18.14 12.41 -20.89
C LEU A 117 -17.51 11.03 -20.63
N GLY A 118 -17.76 10.43 -19.46
CA GLY A 118 -17.21 9.13 -19.09
C GLY A 118 -15.68 9.15 -19.06
N LEU A 119 -15.03 8.22 -19.77
CA LEU A 119 -13.58 8.10 -19.83
C LEU A 119 -12.85 9.37 -20.27
N GLU A 120 -13.48 10.21 -21.10
CA GLU A 120 -12.90 11.47 -21.56
C GLU A 120 -12.68 12.49 -20.41
N ASP A 121 -13.51 12.44 -19.37
CA ASP A 121 -13.36 13.31 -18.19
C ASP A 121 -12.08 13.00 -17.39
N ALA A 122 -11.57 11.78 -17.49
CA ALA A 122 -10.34 11.35 -16.85
C ALA A 122 -9.08 11.66 -17.68
N ARG A 123 -9.24 12.12 -18.95
CA ARG A 123 -8.11 12.37 -19.86
C ARG A 123 -7.12 13.36 -19.25
N GLY A 124 -5.83 13.01 -19.30
CA GLY A 124 -4.75 13.79 -18.69
C GLY A 124 -4.44 13.41 -17.23
N THR A 125 -5.15 12.45 -16.65
CA THR A 125 -4.83 11.85 -15.35
C THR A 125 -4.21 10.46 -15.51
N LEU A 126 -3.46 10.00 -14.50
CA LEU A 126 -2.92 8.64 -14.50
C LEU A 126 -4.03 7.57 -14.40
N PHE A 127 -5.17 7.91 -13.78
CA PHE A 127 -6.33 7.05 -13.76
C PHE A 127 -6.90 6.75 -15.16
N TYR A 128 -6.84 7.72 -16.10
CA TYR A 128 -7.25 7.51 -17.48
C TYR A 128 -6.57 6.28 -18.09
N HIS A 129 -5.28 6.12 -17.87
CA HIS A 129 -4.53 4.99 -18.42
C HIS A 129 -4.96 3.66 -17.79
N TYR A 130 -5.28 3.63 -16.50
CA TYR A 130 -5.88 2.46 -15.85
C TYR A 130 -7.19 2.06 -16.55
N ALA A 131 -8.08 3.02 -16.78
CA ALA A 131 -9.35 2.78 -17.46
C ALA A 131 -9.17 2.34 -18.92
N VAL A 132 -8.16 2.85 -19.64
CA VAL A 132 -7.80 2.38 -20.99
C VAL A 132 -7.34 0.91 -20.98
N PHE A 133 -6.55 0.49 -20.00
CA PHE A 133 -6.19 -0.93 -19.85
C PHE A 133 -7.45 -1.78 -19.61
N LEU A 134 -8.33 -1.32 -18.74
CA LEU A 134 -9.59 -2.00 -18.45
C LEU A 134 -10.44 -2.17 -19.73
N GLN A 135 -10.61 -1.10 -20.51
CA GLN A 135 -11.38 -1.10 -21.76
C GLN A 135 -10.76 -2.01 -22.83
N LYS A 136 -9.44 -1.94 -23.00
CA LYS A 136 -8.76 -2.70 -24.06
C LYS A 136 -8.65 -4.18 -23.74
N LEU A 137 -8.35 -4.55 -22.50
CA LEU A 137 -8.12 -5.95 -22.09
C LEU A 137 -9.39 -6.64 -21.60
N GLN A 138 -10.37 -5.88 -21.06
CA GLN A 138 -11.61 -6.43 -20.47
C GLN A 138 -11.32 -7.60 -19.51
N PRO A 139 -10.47 -7.42 -18.47
CA PRO A 139 -10.15 -8.48 -17.52
C PRO A 139 -11.40 -9.04 -16.84
N LYS A 140 -11.33 -10.27 -16.35
CA LYS A 140 -12.45 -10.88 -15.61
C LYS A 140 -12.76 -10.15 -14.33
N THR A 141 -11.69 -9.68 -13.63
CA THR A 141 -11.77 -8.89 -12.42
C THR A 141 -10.75 -7.75 -12.46
N PHE A 142 -10.99 -6.72 -11.64
CA PHE A 142 -9.95 -5.71 -11.36
C PHE A 142 -9.87 -5.40 -9.88
N LEU A 143 -8.68 -4.94 -9.45
CA LEU A 143 -8.39 -4.42 -8.12
C LEU A 143 -7.79 -3.02 -8.26
N PHE A 144 -8.51 -2.00 -7.82
CA PHE A 144 -8.04 -0.61 -7.78
C PHE A 144 -7.89 -0.17 -6.33
N GLU A 145 -6.67 0.21 -5.94
CA GLU A 145 -6.34 0.70 -4.61
C GLU A 145 -6.10 2.21 -4.62
N ASN A 146 -6.55 2.91 -3.58
CA ASN A 146 -6.22 4.31 -3.40
C ASN A 146 -6.24 4.74 -1.91
N VAL A 147 -5.84 5.97 -1.64
CA VAL A 147 -5.95 6.55 -0.30
C VAL A 147 -7.41 6.81 0.05
N ARG A 148 -7.78 6.64 1.34
CA ARG A 148 -9.15 6.97 1.83
C ARG A 148 -9.60 8.38 1.44
N GLY A 149 -8.67 9.33 1.35
CA GLY A 149 -8.96 10.72 1.00
C GLY A 149 -9.65 10.89 -0.36
N LEU A 150 -9.54 9.91 -1.27
CA LEU A 150 -10.21 9.93 -2.57
C LEU A 150 -11.73 10.05 -2.45
N LEU A 151 -12.35 9.47 -1.42
CA LEU A 151 -13.79 9.56 -1.18
C LEU A 151 -14.29 10.99 -0.99
N ASN A 152 -13.46 11.85 -0.40
CA ASN A 152 -13.82 13.24 -0.11
C ASN A 152 -13.15 14.23 -1.06
N HIS A 153 -12.27 13.75 -1.95
CA HIS A 153 -11.56 14.59 -2.91
C HIS A 153 -12.58 15.29 -3.82
N ASP A 154 -12.44 16.58 -3.96
CA ASP A 154 -13.35 17.43 -4.72
C ASP A 154 -14.84 17.18 -4.38
N ARG A 155 -15.15 17.14 -3.07
CA ARG A 155 -16.53 16.86 -2.54
C ARG A 155 -17.10 15.53 -3.01
N GLY A 156 -16.27 14.51 -3.20
CA GLY A 156 -16.66 13.17 -3.65
C GLY A 156 -16.78 13.01 -5.17
N ARG A 157 -16.63 14.07 -5.94
CA ARG A 157 -16.80 14.00 -7.42
C ARG A 157 -15.77 13.10 -8.07
N THR A 158 -14.51 13.16 -7.61
CA THR A 158 -13.44 12.31 -8.15
C THR A 158 -13.76 10.82 -7.98
N PHE A 159 -14.20 10.42 -6.79
CA PHE A 159 -14.60 9.03 -6.53
C PHE A 159 -15.78 8.62 -7.43
N GLN A 160 -16.81 9.47 -7.51
CA GLN A 160 -17.99 9.18 -8.32
C GLN A 160 -17.63 9.01 -9.80
N THR A 161 -16.77 9.87 -10.35
CA THR A 161 -16.30 9.75 -11.74
C THR A 161 -15.56 8.43 -11.99
N ILE A 162 -14.68 8.03 -11.06
CA ILE A 162 -13.97 6.75 -11.16
C ILE A 162 -14.97 5.57 -11.13
N TYR A 163 -15.91 5.60 -10.21
CA TYR A 163 -16.94 4.58 -10.07
C TYR A 163 -17.82 4.48 -11.33
N ASP A 164 -18.27 5.62 -11.85
CA ASP A 164 -19.11 5.69 -13.06
C ASP A 164 -18.36 5.11 -14.27
N ILE A 165 -17.07 5.46 -14.47
CA ILE A 165 -16.24 4.92 -15.55
C ILE A 165 -16.11 3.39 -15.43
N PHE A 166 -15.86 2.85 -14.24
CA PHE A 166 -15.78 1.40 -14.08
C PHE A 166 -17.10 0.68 -14.40
N THR A 167 -18.24 1.28 -14.02
CA THR A 167 -19.54 0.70 -14.31
C THR A 167 -19.93 0.84 -15.79
N GLU A 168 -19.58 1.95 -16.45
CA GLU A 168 -19.74 2.15 -17.89
C GLU A 168 -18.91 1.17 -18.73
N GLU A 169 -17.71 0.79 -18.23
CA GLU A 169 -16.86 -0.22 -18.88
C GLU A 169 -17.36 -1.67 -18.67
N GLY A 170 -18.50 -1.85 -18.00
CA GLY A 170 -19.18 -3.15 -17.86
C GLY A 170 -18.80 -3.96 -16.64
N TYR A 171 -18.49 -3.30 -15.53
CA TYR A 171 -18.15 -3.96 -14.25
C TYR A 171 -19.17 -3.65 -13.16
N THR A 172 -19.49 -4.66 -12.37
CA THR A 172 -20.10 -4.47 -11.05
C THR A 172 -19.01 -4.26 -10.03
N VAL A 173 -19.06 -3.14 -9.30
CA VAL A 173 -17.97 -2.66 -8.44
C VAL A 173 -18.35 -2.72 -6.97
N GLN A 174 -17.55 -3.42 -6.18
CA GLN A 174 -17.59 -3.39 -4.71
C GLN A 174 -16.55 -2.39 -4.21
N THR A 175 -16.89 -1.62 -3.17
CA THR A 175 -16.02 -0.58 -2.63
C THR A 175 -15.96 -0.67 -1.11
N GLU A 176 -14.75 -0.74 -0.55
CA GLU A 176 -14.54 -0.81 0.90
C GLU A 176 -13.37 0.07 1.36
N ILE A 177 -13.47 0.54 2.62
CA ILE A 177 -12.32 1.11 3.32
C ILE A 177 -11.75 0.03 4.23
N MET A 178 -10.53 -0.38 3.93
CA MET A 178 -9.82 -1.38 4.71
C MET A 178 -8.70 -0.75 5.52
N ASN A 179 -8.62 -1.09 6.81
CA ASN A 179 -7.48 -0.73 7.64
C ASN A 179 -6.50 -1.90 7.68
N ALA A 180 -5.28 -1.69 7.19
CA ALA A 180 -4.25 -2.72 7.13
C ALA A 180 -3.99 -3.42 8.48
N TRP A 181 -4.19 -2.71 9.61
CA TRP A 181 -4.06 -3.28 10.95
C TRP A 181 -5.01 -4.46 11.21
N ASP A 182 -6.17 -4.46 10.57
CA ASP A 182 -7.15 -5.54 10.70
C ASP A 182 -6.71 -6.81 9.96
N PHE A 183 -5.69 -6.72 9.12
CA PHE A 183 -5.21 -7.78 8.22
C PHE A 183 -3.74 -8.14 8.46
N GLY A 184 -3.33 -8.21 9.72
CA GLY A 184 -2.00 -8.69 10.11
C GLY A 184 -0.85 -7.73 9.81
N VAL A 185 -1.11 -6.44 9.69
CA VAL A 185 -0.12 -5.39 9.45
C VAL A 185 0.04 -4.54 10.71
N ALA A 186 1.24 -4.42 11.28
CA ALA A 186 1.49 -3.61 12.48
C ALA A 186 1.44 -2.09 12.18
N GLN A 187 0.41 -1.64 11.45
CA GLN A 187 0.27 -0.27 10.98
C GLN A 187 -1.20 0.13 10.82
N LYS A 188 -1.59 1.26 11.39
CA LYS A 188 -2.86 1.94 11.09
C LYS A 188 -2.74 2.63 9.73
N ARG A 189 -3.25 1.97 8.68
CA ARG A 189 -3.23 2.47 7.30
C ARG A 189 -4.54 2.14 6.61
N GLU A 190 -5.38 3.14 6.42
CA GLU A 190 -6.64 2.98 5.71
C GLU A 190 -6.48 3.17 4.21
N ARG A 191 -7.09 2.27 3.45
CA ARG A 191 -7.10 2.30 1.99
C ARG A 191 -8.49 2.08 1.45
N LEU A 192 -8.78 2.82 0.40
CA LEU A 192 -9.95 2.57 -0.44
C LEU A 192 -9.60 1.42 -1.38
N ILE A 193 -10.41 0.38 -1.34
CA ILE A 193 -10.29 -0.79 -2.20
C ILE A 193 -11.55 -0.85 -3.06
N MET A 194 -11.37 -0.91 -4.37
CA MET A 194 -12.44 -1.15 -5.33
C MET A 194 -12.12 -2.44 -6.09
N ILE A 195 -13.06 -3.38 -6.03
CA ILE A 195 -12.96 -4.66 -6.76
C ILE A 195 -14.11 -4.70 -7.76
N GLY A 196 -13.80 -4.89 -9.02
CA GLY A 196 -14.80 -5.06 -10.07
C GLY A 196 -14.81 -6.48 -10.60
N VAL A 197 -16.02 -6.98 -10.82
CA VAL A 197 -16.28 -8.23 -11.54
C VAL A 197 -17.00 -7.87 -12.84
N ARG A 198 -16.51 -8.38 -13.97
CA ARG A 198 -17.15 -8.13 -15.27
C ARG A 198 -18.59 -8.68 -15.29
N ASN A 199 -19.54 -7.90 -15.81
CA ASN A 199 -20.96 -8.14 -15.65
C ASN A 199 -21.44 -9.50 -16.17
N ASP A 200 -20.77 -10.07 -17.21
CA ASP A 200 -21.09 -11.40 -17.73
C ASP A 200 -20.66 -12.56 -16.79
N LEU A 201 -19.88 -12.24 -15.74
CA LEU A 201 -19.36 -13.21 -14.77
C LEU A 201 -19.96 -13.05 -13.37
N ILE A 202 -20.80 -12.04 -13.13
CA ILE A 202 -21.26 -11.67 -11.78
C ILE A 202 -22.00 -12.82 -11.06
N ASP A 203 -22.73 -13.66 -11.80
CA ASP A 203 -23.45 -14.79 -11.23
C ASP A 203 -22.54 -15.97 -10.86
N LYS A 204 -21.27 -15.95 -11.30
CA LYS A 204 -20.29 -17.03 -11.11
C LYS A 204 -19.15 -16.61 -10.18
N VAL A 205 -18.64 -15.40 -10.35
CA VAL A 205 -17.54 -14.86 -9.56
C VAL A 205 -18.08 -14.09 -8.38
N LEU A 206 -18.13 -14.70 -7.21
CA LEU A 206 -18.51 -14.07 -5.96
C LEU A 206 -17.24 -13.79 -5.14
N ILE A 207 -17.00 -12.52 -4.83
CA ILE A 207 -15.84 -12.08 -4.03
C ILE A 207 -16.36 -11.55 -2.71
N ASP A 208 -16.18 -12.33 -1.66
CA ASP A 208 -16.49 -11.92 -0.30
C ASP A 208 -15.35 -11.05 0.26
N PRO A 209 -15.63 -10.00 1.04
CA PRO A 209 -14.58 -9.23 1.68
C PRO A 209 -13.79 -10.09 2.68
N PRO A 210 -12.47 -9.85 2.82
CA PRO A 210 -11.68 -10.57 3.80
C PRO A 210 -12.13 -10.25 5.23
N MET A 211 -12.08 -11.24 6.10
CA MET A 211 -12.47 -11.07 7.50
C MET A 211 -11.30 -10.53 8.34
N PRO A 212 -11.54 -9.52 9.21
CA PRO A 212 -10.51 -9.03 10.11
C PRO A 212 -9.91 -10.13 10.99
N HIS A 213 -8.60 -10.10 11.16
CA HIS A 213 -7.90 -11.03 12.03
C HIS A 213 -8.25 -10.80 13.49
N LYS A 214 -8.33 -11.86 14.30
CA LYS A 214 -8.54 -11.78 15.75
C LYS A 214 -7.33 -11.12 16.43
N TYR A 215 -6.12 -11.48 16.02
CA TYR A 215 -4.89 -10.88 16.52
C TYR A 215 -4.47 -9.72 15.60
N LYS A 216 -4.23 -8.56 16.21
CA LYS A 216 -3.78 -7.35 15.52
C LYS A 216 -2.37 -7.01 15.99
N PRO A 217 -1.37 -7.10 15.12
CA PRO A 217 0.02 -6.91 15.52
C PRO A 217 0.34 -5.46 15.90
N ILE A 218 1.34 -5.32 16.76
CA ILE A 218 1.89 -4.07 17.26
C ILE A 218 3.36 -3.93 16.91
N LEU A 219 3.98 -2.78 17.18
CA LEU A 219 5.39 -2.56 16.84
C LEU A 219 6.34 -3.51 17.54
N ARG A 220 6.02 -3.94 18.76
CA ARG A 220 6.83 -4.93 19.48
C ARG A 220 7.01 -6.23 18.70
N ASP A 221 5.99 -6.65 17.96
CA ASP A 221 6.00 -7.92 17.23
C ASP A 221 6.93 -7.89 16.01
N ILE A 222 7.19 -6.70 15.46
CA ILE A 222 7.94 -6.55 14.21
C ILE A 222 9.32 -5.90 14.37
N LEU A 223 9.60 -5.29 15.52
CA LEU A 223 10.88 -4.59 15.77
C LEU A 223 11.91 -5.46 16.52
N VAL A 224 11.67 -6.76 16.62
CA VAL A 224 12.64 -7.72 17.18
C VAL A 224 13.57 -8.16 16.07
N ASP A 225 14.89 -8.18 16.34
CA ASP A 225 15.93 -8.69 15.43
C ASP A 225 15.85 -8.11 14.00
N VAL A 226 15.58 -6.82 13.89
CA VAL A 226 15.54 -6.13 12.59
C VAL A 226 16.96 -6.09 12.01
N PRO A 227 17.17 -6.59 10.78
CA PRO A 227 18.48 -6.49 10.14
C PRO A 227 18.93 -5.02 10.02
N PRO A 228 20.22 -4.73 10.19
CA PRO A 228 20.76 -3.39 10.00
C PRO A 228 20.42 -2.85 8.62
N SER A 229 20.00 -1.60 8.56
CA SER A 229 19.74 -0.90 7.30
C SER A 229 20.02 0.58 7.45
N GLU A 230 20.24 1.23 6.32
CA GLU A 230 20.37 2.68 6.27
C GLU A 230 19.09 3.38 6.71
N GLY A 231 19.23 4.58 7.26
CA GLY A 231 18.13 5.40 7.71
C GLY A 231 18.50 6.87 7.84
N ALA A 232 17.48 7.72 7.79
CA ALA A 232 17.62 9.14 8.04
C ALA A 232 18.02 9.38 9.50
N GLN A 233 18.71 10.50 9.74
CA GLN A 233 19.13 10.92 11.06
C GLN A 233 18.45 12.25 11.42
N TYR A 234 18.12 12.42 12.68
CA TYR A 234 17.73 13.73 13.19
C TYR A 234 18.98 14.64 13.37
N SER A 235 18.79 15.95 13.24
CA SER A 235 19.79 16.89 13.72
C SER A 235 19.98 16.72 15.24
N GLU A 236 21.15 17.08 15.76
CA GLU A 236 21.44 16.99 17.19
C GLU A 236 20.40 17.72 18.06
N TYR A 237 19.96 18.91 17.62
CA TYR A 237 18.90 19.68 18.26
C TYR A 237 17.58 18.87 18.33
N LYS A 238 17.13 18.32 17.21
CA LYS A 238 15.90 17.53 17.16
C LYS A 238 16.00 16.25 17.98
N ARG A 239 17.16 15.59 17.96
CA ARG A 239 17.42 14.37 18.74
C ARG A 239 17.29 14.64 20.24
N LYS A 240 17.93 15.72 20.75
CA LYS A 240 17.84 16.11 22.17
C LYS A 240 16.40 16.38 22.62
N ILE A 241 15.57 16.98 21.75
CA ILE A 241 14.15 17.19 22.06
C ILE A 241 13.39 15.85 22.13
N PHE A 242 13.64 14.93 21.18
CA PHE A 242 13.01 13.62 21.21
C PHE A 242 13.42 12.75 22.40
N GLU A 243 14.59 12.97 23.00
CA GLU A 243 14.99 12.31 24.25
C GLU A 243 14.08 12.68 25.43
N LEU A 244 13.42 13.84 25.39
CA LEU A 244 12.44 14.27 26.38
C LEU A 244 11.04 13.70 26.13
N VAL A 245 10.74 13.26 24.90
CA VAL A 245 9.41 12.73 24.55
C VAL A 245 9.32 11.28 24.98
N PRO A 246 8.37 10.90 25.85
CA PRO A 246 8.21 9.50 26.25
C PRO A 246 7.72 8.61 25.08
N PRO A 247 7.96 7.30 25.11
CA PRO A 247 7.35 6.37 24.16
C PRO A 247 5.83 6.54 24.11
N GLY A 248 5.26 6.63 22.91
CA GLY A 248 3.84 6.92 22.70
C GLY A 248 3.44 8.39 22.81
N GLY A 249 4.37 9.24 23.26
CA GLY A 249 4.14 10.67 23.47
C GLY A 249 4.33 11.55 22.22
N TYR A 250 4.16 12.85 22.43
CA TYR A 250 4.30 13.88 21.41
C TYR A 250 4.60 15.25 22.06
N TRP A 251 4.52 16.33 21.33
CA TRP A 251 4.91 17.68 21.81
C TRP A 251 4.24 18.14 23.11
N ARG A 252 3.07 17.61 23.50
CA ARG A 252 2.38 17.97 24.75
C ARG A 252 2.95 17.28 25.99
N ASP A 253 3.79 16.28 25.80
CA ASP A 253 4.36 15.46 26.86
C ASP A 253 5.77 15.93 27.26
N ILE A 254 6.20 17.09 26.77
CA ILE A 254 7.47 17.74 27.12
C ILE A 254 7.22 19.14 27.72
N PRO A 255 8.22 19.78 28.39
CA PRO A 255 8.08 21.14 28.92
C PRO A 255 7.58 22.12 27.86
N GLU A 256 6.63 22.95 28.26
CA GLU A 256 5.88 23.85 27.35
C GLU A 256 6.79 24.86 26.64
N ASP A 257 7.80 25.40 27.33
CA ASP A 257 8.78 26.31 26.79
C ASP A 257 9.60 25.67 25.65
N ILE A 258 10.05 24.43 25.84
CA ILE A 258 10.77 23.67 24.82
C ILE A 258 9.83 23.35 23.64
N ALA A 259 8.58 22.96 23.92
CA ALA A 259 7.61 22.68 22.88
C ALA A 259 7.30 23.94 22.05
N LYS A 260 7.10 25.09 22.67
CA LYS A 260 6.89 26.39 22.01
C LYS A 260 8.07 26.77 21.12
N ASP A 261 9.29 26.66 21.64
CA ASP A 261 10.50 26.97 20.86
C ASP A 261 10.64 26.08 19.64
N TYR A 262 10.37 24.78 19.78
CA TYR A 262 10.41 23.85 18.65
C TYR A 262 9.29 24.10 17.64
N MET A 263 8.07 24.31 18.09
CA MET A 263 6.89 24.46 17.21
C MET A 263 6.88 25.79 16.46
N LYS A 264 7.36 26.88 17.07
CA LYS A 264 7.36 28.24 16.50
C LYS A 264 5.96 28.59 15.94
N SER A 265 5.87 28.99 14.68
CA SER A 265 4.61 29.36 14.04
C SER A 265 3.55 28.23 14.03
N CYS A 266 3.94 26.97 14.21
CA CYS A 266 2.98 25.87 14.33
C CYS A 266 2.27 25.85 15.69
N TRP A 267 2.74 26.64 16.69
CA TRP A 267 2.14 26.68 18.02
C TRP A 267 0.70 27.22 18.02
N ASP A 268 0.47 28.26 17.25
CA ASP A 268 -0.83 28.95 17.16
C ASP A 268 -1.75 28.40 16.06
N MET A 269 -1.34 27.34 15.33
CA MET A 269 -2.16 26.75 14.28
C MET A 269 -3.31 25.95 14.87
N ASP A 270 -4.46 25.94 14.19
CA ASP A 270 -5.60 25.11 14.53
C ASP A 270 -5.29 23.61 14.35
N GLY A 271 -6.05 22.77 15.07
CA GLY A 271 -5.96 21.32 15.01
C GLY A 271 -5.10 20.72 16.13
N GLY A 272 -5.16 19.39 16.24
CA GLY A 272 -4.51 18.64 17.33
C GLY A 272 -2.99 18.52 17.23
N ARG A 273 -2.42 18.71 16.04
CA ARG A 273 -0.96 18.68 15.75
C ARG A 273 -0.24 17.45 16.33
N THR A 274 -0.96 16.34 16.47
CA THR A 274 -0.51 15.11 17.14
C THR A 274 0.64 14.39 16.41
N GLY A 275 0.97 14.83 15.19
CA GLY A 275 2.10 14.32 14.42
C GLY A 275 3.42 15.05 14.70
N ILE A 276 3.41 16.20 15.41
CA ILE A 276 4.65 16.93 15.73
C ILE A 276 5.30 16.27 16.93
N LEU A 277 6.62 16.02 16.86
CA LEU A 277 7.38 15.29 17.87
C LEU A 277 6.73 13.98 18.30
N ARG A 278 6.08 13.29 17.38
CA ARG A 278 5.43 12.02 17.68
C ARG A 278 6.47 10.92 17.83
N ARG A 279 6.61 10.37 19.05
CA ARG A 279 7.36 9.16 19.35
C ARG A 279 6.40 7.97 19.38
N LEU A 280 6.71 6.90 18.66
CA LEU A 280 5.84 5.72 18.62
C LEU A 280 5.96 4.89 19.90
N SER A 281 5.03 3.97 20.12
CA SER A 281 5.05 3.02 21.25
C SER A 281 5.23 1.61 20.74
N LEU A 282 5.98 0.78 21.47
CA LEU A 282 6.08 -0.66 21.18
C LEU A 282 4.73 -1.38 21.33
N ASP A 283 3.85 -0.85 22.19
CA ASP A 283 2.57 -1.48 22.56
C ASP A 283 1.40 -1.01 21.67
N GLU A 284 1.72 -0.30 20.58
CA GLU A 284 0.77 0.16 19.58
C GLU A 284 1.24 -0.22 18.17
N PRO A 285 0.32 -0.31 17.17
CA PRO A 285 0.71 -0.38 15.77
C PRO A 285 1.36 0.95 15.34
N SER A 286 2.22 0.90 14.33
CA SER A 286 2.72 2.12 13.67
C SER A 286 1.56 2.97 13.15
N LEU A 287 1.79 4.26 13.09
CA LEU A 287 1.01 5.15 12.24
C LEU A 287 1.39 4.91 10.78
N THR A 288 0.59 5.43 9.85
CA THR A 288 0.87 5.29 8.41
C THR A 288 2.33 5.63 8.09
N VAL A 289 3.05 4.67 7.51
CA VAL A 289 4.42 4.86 6.99
C VAL A 289 4.40 5.90 5.88
N LEU A 290 5.32 6.86 5.96
CA LEU A 290 5.41 7.99 5.06
C LEU A 290 6.51 7.81 4.02
N THR A 291 6.43 8.58 2.95
CA THR A 291 7.43 8.62 1.87
C THR A 291 8.71 9.38 2.26
N SER A 292 8.66 10.12 3.37
CA SER A 292 9.80 10.85 3.93
C SER A 292 9.75 10.82 5.45
N PRO A 293 10.82 10.41 6.14
CA PRO A 293 10.86 10.31 7.60
C PRO A 293 11.09 11.65 8.32
N SER A 294 11.36 12.74 7.59
CA SER A 294 11.88 13.99 8.16
C SER A 294 10.88 15.14 8.17
N GLN A 295 9.61 14.90 7.89
CA GLN A 295 8.59 15.94 7.87
C GLN A 295 8.15 16.33 9.28
N LYS A 296 8.31 17.62 9.66
CA LYS A 296 8.03 18.13 11.00
C LYS A 296 6.62 17.86 11.51
N GLN A 297 5.62 17.92 10.63
CA GLN A 297 4.21 17.74 11.01
C GLN A 297 3.78 16.28 11.14
N THR A 298 4.61 15.35 10.70
CA THR A 298 4.31 13.92 10.64
C THR A 298 5.47 13.06 11.13
N ASP A 299 6.10 13.49 12.22
CA ASP A 299 7.21 12.73 12.83
C ASP A 299 6.78 11.30 13.19
N ARG A 300 7.73 10.37 13.04
CA ARG A 300 7.61 8.95 13.40
C ARG A 300 8.93 8.52 14.05
N CYS A 301 9.15 8.99 15.29
CA CYS A 301 10.35 8.63 16.04
C CYS A 301 10.25 7.19 16.54
N HIS A 302 11.39 6.47 16.48
CA HIS A 302 11.50 5.11 16.99
C HIS A 302 11.16 5.05 18.50
N PRO A 303 10.44 4.00 18.96
CA PRO A 303 10.00 3.92 20.37
C PRO A 303 11.12 3.98 21.40
N LEU A 304 12.25 3.35 21.11
CA LEU A 304 13.37 3.22 22.06
C LEU A 304 14.52 4.21 21.80
N GLU A 305 14.63 4.71 20.58
CA GLU A 305 15.77 5.53 20.15
C GLU A 305 15.29 6.87 19.57
N ALA A 306 16.01 7.96 19.84
CA ALA A 306 15.65 9.28 19.32
C ALA A 306 16.10 9.44 17.85
N ARG A 307 15.54 8.65 16.95
CA ARG A 307 15.79 8.64 15.50
C ARG A 307 14.53 8.29 14.71
N PRO A 308 14.47 8.57 13.41
CA PRO A 308 13.45 7.97 12.54
C PRO A 308 13.60 6.44 12.45
N PHE A 309 12.57 5.75 11.99
CA PHE A 309 12.72 4.36 11.56
C PHE A 309 13.68 4.28 10.38
N THR A 310 14.48 3.21 10.35
CA THR A 310 15.29 2.86 9.19
C THR A 310 14.39 2.41 8.02
N VAL A 311 14.97 2.23 6.84
CA VAL A 311 14.23 1.69 5.68
C VAL A 311 13.69 0.30 6.01
N ARG A 312 14.47 -0.58 6.66
CA ARG A 312 14.05 -1.95 7.01
C ARG A 312 12.93 -1.97 8.04
N GLU A 313 12.99 -1.14 9.06
CA GLU A 313 11.92 -1.02 10.05
C GLU A 313 10.60 -0.57 9.40
N ASN A 314 10.65 0.42 8.51
CA ASN A 314 9.48 0.82 7.72
C ASN A 314 8.99 -0.29 6.77
N ALA A 315 9.91 -1.04 6.16
CA ALA A 315 9.57 -2.17 5.29
C ALA A 315 8.85 -3.28 6.05
N ARG A 316 9.27 -3.58 7.29
CA ARG A 316 8.55 -4.51 8.17
C ARG A 316 7.15 -4.00 8.55
N CYS A 317 6.97 -2.68 8.77
CA CYS A 317 5.64 -2.08 8.94
C CYS A 317 4.73 -2.26 7.71
N GLN A 318 5.30 -2.46 6.53
CA GLN A 318 4.58 -2.76 5.28
C GLN A 318 4.58 -4.26 4.94
N CYS A 319 5.07 -5.10 5.85
CA CYS A 319 5.16 -6.55 5.70
C CYS A 319 6.05 -7.02 4.53
N PHE A 320 7.01 -6.23 4.08
CA PHE A 320 8.05 -6.72 3.18
C PHE A 320 8.97 -7.71 3.92
N PRO A 321 9.38 -8.81 3.27
CA PRO A 321 10.35 -9.73 3.86
C PRO A 321 11.73 -9.06 4.00
N ASP A 322 12.54 -9.55 4.94
CA ASP A 322 13.82 -8.92 5.26
C ASP A 322 14.87 -9.02 4.15
N ASP A 323 14.75 -9.99 3.27
CA ASP A 323 15.57 -10.16 2.07
C ASP A 323 15.13 -9.30 0.89
N TRP A 324 14.02 -8.56 1.01
CA TRP A 324 13.55 -7.64 -0.04
C TRP A 324 14.45 -6.41 -0.09
N VAL A 325 15.21 -6.27 -1.16
CA VAL A 325 16.21 -5.22 -1.32
C VAL A 325 15.64 -4.05 -2.14
N PHE A 326 15.61 -2.85 -1.54
CA PHE A 326 15.20 -1.63 -2.22
C PHE A 326 16.39 -1.00 -2.95
N SER A 327 16.19 -0.56 -4.19
CA SER A 327 17.19 0.12 -5.01
C SER A 327 17.06 1.65 -4.89
N GLY A 328 18.11 2.36 -5.32
CA GLY A 328 18.18 3.82 -5.28
C GLY A 328 18.70 4.39 -3.97
N SER A 329 18.70 5.72 -3.86
CA SER A 329 19.13 6.41 -2.64
C SER A 329 18.22 6.11 -1.46
N VAL A 330 18.69 6.33 -0.23
CA VAL A 330 17.90 6.16 0.99
C VAL A 330 16.57 6.91 0.92
N GLY A 331 16.55 8.12 0.37
CA GLY A 331 15.32 8.88 0.16
C GLY A 331 14.35 8.19 -0.81
N GLN A 332 14.86 7.61 -1.90
CA GLN A 332 14.05 6.82 -2.83
C GLN A 332 13.54 5.52 -2.21
N GLN A 333 14.34 4.86 -1.37
CA GLN A 333 13.91 3.68 -0.65
C GLN A 333 12.74 4.00 0.32
N TYR A 334 12.82 5.10 1.07
CA TYR A 334 11.70 5.56 1.90
C TYR A 334 10.43 5.85 1.08
N LYS A 335 10.60 6.51 -0.07
CA LYS A 335 9.48 6.81 -1.00
C LYS A 335 8.81 5.51 -1.49
N GLN A 336 9.59 4.53 -1.90
CA GLN A 336 9.12 3.21 -2.32
C GLN A 336 8.32 2.51 -1.22
N VAL A 337 8.88 2.41 -0.02
CA VAL A 337 8.23 1.76 1.12
C VAL A 337 6.95 2.51 1.53
N GLY A 338 6.99 3.84 1.58
CA GLY A 338 5.84 4.67 1.99
C GLY A 338 4.66 4.60 1.02
N ASN A 339 4.94 4.49 -0.30
CA ASN A 339 3.91 4.37 -1.33
C ASN A 339 3.31 2.96 -1.42
N ALA A 340 4.02 1.93 -0.96
CA ALA A 340 3.60 0.55 -1.14
C ALA A 340 2.25 0.24 -0.46
N VAL A 341 1.49 -0.65 -1.08
CA VAL A 341 0.41 -1.39 -0.42
C VAL A 341 1.04 -2.41 0.53
N PRO A 342 0.62 -2.51 1.80
CA PRO A 342 1.15 -3.53 2.70
C PRO A 342 0.93 -4.94 2.15
N VAL A 343 1.99 -5.75 2.13
CA VAL A 343 1.98 -7.08 1.50
C VAL A 343 0.89 -7.99 2.04
N ASN A 344 0.66 -7.98 3.38
CA ASN A 344 -0.37 -8.82 3.98
C ASN A 344 -1.78 -8.33 3.62
N LEU A 345 -2.04 -7.01 3.59
CA LEU A 345 -3.33 -6.49 3.12
C LEU A 345 -3.59 -6.89 1.67
N ALA A 346 -2.57 -6.77 0.81
CA ALA A 346 -2.65 -7.20 -0.58
C ALA A 346 -2.96 -8.70 -0.71
N TYR A 347 -2.32 -9.54 0.11
CA TYR A 347 -2.57 -10.98 0.15
C TYR A 347 -4.00 -11.32 0.55
N GLU A 348 -4.53 -10.70 1.61
CA GLU A 348 -5.90 -10.96 2.10
C GLU A 348 -6.97 -10.58 1.06
N ILE A 349 -6.74 -9.51 0.31
CA ILE A 349 -7.61 -9.12 -0.80
C ILE A 349 -7.45 -10.11 -1.96
N ALA A 350 -6.21 -10.42 -2.32
CA ALA A 350 -5.87 -11.27 -3.45
C ALA A 350 -6.46 -12.69 -3.31
N ILE A 351 -6.39 -13.28 -2.11
CA ILE A 351 -6.94 -14.63 -1.89
C ILE A 351 -8.46 -14.66 -2.09
N LYS A 352 -9.19 -13.59 -1.76
CA LYS A 352 -10.63 -13.48 -2.00
C LYS A 352 -10.98 -13.37 -3.48
N ILE A 353 -10.17 -12.64 -4.24
CA ILE A 353 -10.31 -12.57 -5.69
C ILE A 353 -9.99 -13.94 -6.31
N TYR A 354 -8.94 -14.60 -5.82
CA TYR A 354 -8.55 -15.95 -6.28
C TYR A 354 -9.68 -16.98 -6.06
N GLU A 355 -10.22 -17.04 -4.82
CA GLU A 355 -11.36 -17.92 -4.47
C GLU A 355 -12.61 -17.64 -5.34
N GLY A 356 -12.85 -16.37 -5.68
CA GLY A 356 -13.92 -15.98 -6.61
C GLY A 356 -13.69 -16.51 -8.02
N LEU A 357 -12.45 -16.41 -8.53
CA LEU A 357 -12.07 -16.85 -9.87
C LEU A 357 -12.03 -18.38 -10.00
N GLU A 358 -11.78 -19.14 -8.94
CA GLU A 358 -11.83 -20.62 -8.97
C GLU A 358 -13.22 -21.19 -9.27
N ARG A 359 -14.26 -20.34 -9.27
CA ARG A 359 -15.65 -20.76 -9.53
C ARG A 359 -16.01 -20.75 -11.02
N ILE A 360 -15.08 -20.34 -11.91
CA ILE A 360 -15.28 -20.27 -13.37
C ILE A 360 -14.25 -21.17 -14.15
#